data_1474eea815dfe9cbed8a6b212926354e
#
_entry.id   1474eea815dfe9cbed8a6b212926354e
#
_cell.length_a   1.000
_cell.length_b   1.000
_cell.length_c   1.000
_cell.angle_alpha   90.00
_cell.angle_beta   90.00
_cell.angle_gamma   90.00
#
_symmetry.space_group_name_H-M   'P 1'
#
loop_
_entity.id
_entity.type
_entity.pdbx_description
1 polymer ?
#
loop_
_entity_poly.entity_id
_entity_poly.type
_entity_poly.pdbx_seq_one_letter_code
_entity_poly.pdbx_strand_id
1 'polypeptide(L)'
;MHHRDHLIKKDRPLPEYVSIISANNCAKIRIDDIELIEQDGRKLHVVTSDKDFSFYGGINTIAESLAERAFYRPIKKLIINLDHIRDISGYYVNFNSGQSIAMGRNALLNTKRAYKRYLLKYPPYTLWDPVDMADSIVAESIESENDDHEGGGNSAAAAAMRTYANV
;
A
#
# COMPACT_ATOMS: atom_id res chain seq x y z
N MET A 1 5.73 29.14 -34.20
CA MET A 1 6.56 28.71 -33.05
C MET A 1 5.70 28.77 -31.80
N HIS A 2 5.12 27.64 -31.39
CA HIS A 2 4.32 27.56 -30.16
C HIS A 2 5.20 26.99 -29.09
N HIS A 3 5.68 27.86 -28.22
CA HIS A 3 6.28 27.49 -26.95
C HIS A 3 5.13 27.00 -26.06
N ARG A 4 5.01 25.69 -25.88
CA ARG A 4 4.18 25.12 -24.82
C ARG A 4 4.95 25.25 -23.52
N ASP A 5 4.51 26.21 -22.74
CA ASP A 5 4.91 26.37 -21.34
C ASP A 5 4.64 25.07 -20.59
N HIS A 6 5.70 24.34 -20.29
CA HIS A 6 5.73 23.30 -19.29
C HIS A 6 5.71 24.00 -17.92
N LEU A 7 4.58 24.62 -17.58
CA LEU A 7 4.36 25.14 -16.23
C LEU A 7 4.28 23.98 -15.26
N ILE A 8 5.33 23.88 -14.54
CA ILE A 8 5.66 23.11 -13.35
C ILE A 8 4.43 22.95 -12.45
N LYS A 9 3.89 21.73 -12.38
CA LYS A 9 2.85 21.32 -11.43
C LYS A 9 3.35 21.25 -9.98
N LYS A 10 4.19 22.18 -9.54
CA LYS A 10 4.90 22.08 -8.25
C LYS A 10 4.18 22.66 -7.05
N ASP A 11 3.07 23.39 -7.24
CA ASP A 11 2.38 24.12 -6.15
C ASP A 11 0.89 23.81 -6.01
N ARG A 12 0.43 22.66 -6.52
CA ARG A 12 -0.93 22.25 -6.20
C ARG A 12 -0.90 21.44 -4.92
N PRO A 13 -1.60 21.87 -3.85
CA PRO A 13 -1.68 21.09 -2.62
C PRO A 13 -2.19 19.68 -2.95
N LEU A 14 -1.60 18.67 -2.29
CA LEU A 14 -2.05 17.28 -2.47
C LEU A 14 -3.54 17.19 -2.15
N PRO A 15 -4.32 16.41 -2.91
CA PRO A 15 -5.74 16.24 -2.63
C PRO A 15 -5.92 15.61 -1.24
N GLU A 16 -6.77 16.19 -0.42
CA GLU A 16 -7.07 15.68 0.92
C GLU A 16 -8.11 14.56 0.91
N TYR A 17 -8.86 14.47 -0.19
CA TYR A 17 -10.02 13.58 -0.30
C TYR A 17 -10.02 12.85 -1.64
N VAL A 18 -10.53 11.62 -1.61
CA VAL A 18 -11.00 10.91 -2.79
C VAL A 18 -12.51 11.10 -2.88
N SER A 19 -12.98 11.60 -4.01
CA SER A 19 -14.42 11.74 -4.29
C SER A 19 -14.91 10.56 -5.12
N ILE A 20 -15.96 9.94 -4.66
CA ILE A 20 -16.64 8.83 -5.35
C ILE A 20 -17.99 9.34 -5.81
N ILE A 21 -18.23 9.24 -7.12
CA ILE A 21 -19.52 9.60 -7.71
C ILE A 21 -19.98 8.40 -8.54
N SER A 22 -21.10 7.83 -8.17
CA SER A 22 -21.77 6.78 -8.92
C SER A 22 -23.27 7.11 -9.05
N ALA A 23 -24.00 6.35 -9.84
CA ALA A 23 -25.43 6.58 -10.04
C ALA A 23 -26.23 6.59 -8.74
N ASN A 24 -25.80 5.81 -7.75
CA ASN A 24 -26.55 5.61 -6.50
C ASN A 24 -25.80 6.09 -5.25
N ASN A 25 -24.52 6.48 -5.38
CA ASN A 25 -23.70 6.86 -4.23
C ASN A 25 -22.78 8.02 -4.56
N CYS A 26 -22.77 9.00 -3.68
CA CYS A 26 -21.74 10.05 -3.65
C CYS A 26 -21.05 10.00 -2.29
N ALA A 27 -19.74 9.88 -2.28
CA ALA A 27 -18.95 9.86 -1.07
C ALA A 27 -17.68 10.70 -1.22
N LYS A 28 -17.25 11.28 -0.13
CA LYS A 28 -15.98 11.97 0.01
C LYS A 28 -15.21 11.29 1.12
N ILE A 29 -14.09 10.66 0.79
CA ILE A 29 -13.27 9.90 1.73
C ILE A 29 -11.99 10.67 1.96
N ARG A 30 -11.67 10.96 3.22
CA ARG A 30 -10.36 11.53 3.56
C ARG A 30 -9.28 10.51 3.26
N ILE A 31 -8.25 10.96 2.56
CA ILE A 31 -7.14 10.09 2.18
C ILE A 31 -6.40 9.59 3.42
N ASP A 32 -6.26 10.44 4.43
CA ASP A 32 -5.58 10.09 5.67
C ASP A 32 -6.31 9.02 6.51
N ASP A 33 -7.62 8.83 6.29
CA ASP A 33 -8.39 7.80 7.00
C ASP A 33 -8.32 6.43 6.30
N ILE A 34 -7.77 6.37 5.08
CA ILE A 34 -7.70 5.13 4.29
C ILE A 34 -6.58 4.23 4.82
N GLU A 35 -6.93 3.02 5.23
CA GLU A 35 -5.99 1.98 5.64
C GLU A 35 -5.49 1.14 4.47
N LEU A 36 -6.44 0.70 3.65
CA LEU A 36 -6.11 -0.08 2.46
C LEU A 36 -7.15 0.07 1.36
N ILE A 37 -6.75 -0.26 0.15
CA ILE A 37 -7.63 -0.31 -1.03
C ILE A 37 -7.37 -1.63 -1.73
N GLU A 38 -8.42 -2.40 -1.93
CA GLU A 38 -8.38 -3.68 -2.61
C GLU A 38 -9.25 -3.64 -3.87
N GLN A 39 -8.77 -4.25 -4.95
CA GLN A 39 -9.55 -4.43 -6.16
C GLN A 39 -10.03 -5.87 -6.30
N ASP A 40 -11.35 -6.06 -6.31
CA ASP A 40 -12.01 -7.31 -6.65
C ASP A 40 -12.81 -7.15 -7.96
N GLY A 41 -12.30 -7.76 -9.02
CA GLY A 41 -12.87 -7.60 -10.36
C GLY A 41 -12.91 -6.14 -10.80
N ARG A 42 -14.11 -5.57 -10.94
CA ARG A 42 -14.36 -4.18 -11.30
C ARG A 42 -14.67 -3.28 -10.12
N LYS A 43 -14.69 -3.83 -8.89
CA LYS A 43 -14.97 -3.07 -7.68
C LYS A 43 -13.70 -2.74 -6.94
N LEU A 44 -13.67 -1.56 -6.39
CA LEU A 44 -12.70 -1.14 -5.39
C LEU A 44 -13.37 -1.19 -4.02
N HIS A 45 -12.68 -1.79 -3.08
CA HIS A 45 -13.00 -1.77 -1.67
C HIS A 45 -12.00 -0.86 -0.98
N VAL A 46 -12.48 0.24 -0.44
CA VAL A 46 -11.69 1.20 0.33
C VAL A 46 -12.04 1.00 1.79
N VAL A 47 -11.06 0.60 2.55
CA VAL A 47 -11.18 0.35 3.99
C VAL A 47 -10.62 1.57 4.71
N THR A 48 -11.41 2.14 5.59
CA THR A 48 -10.99 3.22 6.48
C THR A 48 -11.08 2.77 7.93
N SER A 49 -10.57 3.58 8.83
CA SER A 49 -10.67 3.33 10.28
C SER A 49 -12.11 3.23 10.79
N ASP A 50 -13.05 3.89 10.12
CA ASP A 50 -14.45 3.94 10.54
C ASP A 50 -15.34 2.95 9.80
N LYS A 51 -15.19 2.88 8.48
CA LYS A 51 -16.12 2.13 7.62
C LYS A 51 -15.49 1.77 6.29
N ASP A 52 -16.12 0.82 5.62
CA ASP A 52 -15.73 0.36 4.29
C ASP A 52 -16.61 1.00 3.21
N PHE A 53 -16.00 1.28 2.07
CA PHE A 53 -16.67 1.74 0.88
C PHE A 53 -16.43 0.74 -0.25
N SER A 54 -17.44 0.53 -1.08
CA SER A 54 -17.31 -0.25 -2.30
C SER A 54 -17.89 0.52 -3.48
N PHE A 55 -17.13 0.60 -4.55
CA PHE A 55 -17.58 1.27 -5.78
C PHE A 55 -16.88 0.69 -7.02
N TYR A 56 -17.45 0.94 -8.18
CA TYR A 56 -16.83 0.52 -9.43
C TYR A 56 -15.69 1.47 -9.81
N GLY A 57 -14.54 0.91 -10.13
CA GLY A 57 -13.37 1.69 -10.51
C GLY A 57 -12.13 0.84 -10.65
N GLY A 58 -11.07 1.45 -11.16
CA GLY A 58 -9.76 0.82 -11.30
C GLY A 58 -8.77 1.31 -10.24
N ILE A 59 -8.02 0.39 -9.65
CA ILE A 59 -7.02 0.72 -8.63
C ILE A 59 -5.93 1.67 -9.13
N ASN A 60 -5.64 1.64 -10.42
CA ASN A 60 -4.64 2.54 -11.02
C ASN A 60 -5.09 4.00 -10.98
N THR A 61 -6.39 4.25 -11.20
CA THR A 61 -6.94 5.61 -11.16
C THR A 61 -6.84 6.21 -9.78
N ILE A 62 -7.17 5.44 -8.74
CA ILE A 62 -7.07 5.93 -7.36
C ILE A 62 -5.61 6.07 -6.93
N ALA A 63 -4.71 5.19 -7.39
CA ALA A 63 -3.31 5.24 -7.07
C ALA A 63 -2.63 6.57 -7.43
N GLU A 64 -3.07 7.21 -8.53
CA GLU A 64 -2.56 8.53 -8.94
C GLU A 64 -2.88 9.62 -7.90
N SER A 65 -4.05 9.52 -7.24
CA SER A 65 -4.46 10.46 -6.19
C SER A 65 -3.71 10.26 -4.87
N LEU A 66 -3.07 9.10 -4.71
CA LEU A 66 -2.33 8.72 -3.52
C LEU A 66 -0.81 8.91 -3.67
N ALA A 67 -0.36 9.35 -4.85
CA ALA A 67 1.06 9.61 -5.11
C ALA A 67 1.62 10.61 -4.09
N GLU A 68 2.89 10.44 -3.75
CA GLU A 68 3.62 11.29 -2.79
C GLU A 68 3.16 11.19 -1.32
N ARG A 69 2.30 10.23 -1.00
CA ARG A 69 1.85 9.91 0.36
C ARG A 69 2.42 8.57 0.82
N ALA A 70 2.14 8.21 2.07
CA ALA A 70 2.64 6.98 2.69
C ALA A 70 1.94 5.70 2.18
N PHE A 71 1.50 5.68 0.93
CA PHE A 71 0.88 4.49 0.34
C PHE A 71 1.89 3.62 -0.37
N TYR A 72 1.72 2.32 -0.19
CA TYR A 72 2.55 1.29 -0.81
C TYR A 72 1.67 0.24 -1.49
N ARG A 73 2.11 -0.27 -2.63
CA ARG A 73 1.38 -1.27 -3.42
C ARG A 73 2.12 -2.62 -3.41
N PRO A 74 1.79 -3.53 -2.48
CA PRO A 74 2.46 -4.84 -2.36
C PRO A 74 2.22 -5.75 -3.56
N ILE A 75 1.02 -5.70 -4.12
CA ILE A 75 0.57 -6.47 -5.28
C ILE A 75 -0.33 -5.62 -6.18
N LYS A 76 -0.56 -6.05 -7.40
CA LYS A 76 -1.32 -5.30 -8.41
C LYS A 76 -2.72 -4.86 -7.96
N LYS A 77 -3.35 -5.61 -7.08
CA LYS A 77 -4.74 -5.39 -6.63
C LYS A 77 -4.88 -4.84 -5.22
N LEU A 78 -3.78 -4.46 -4.58
CA LEU A 78 -3.78 -4.01 -3.19
C LEU A 78 -2.88 -2.79 -3.01
N ILE A 79 -3.41 -1.76 -2.38
CA ILE A 79 -2.65 -0.61 -1.88
C ILE A 79 -2.87 -0.53 -0.37
N ILE A 80 -1.85 -0.29 0.39
CA ILE A 80 -1.89 -0.14 1.85
C ILE A 80 -1.29 1.20 2.27
N ASN A 81 -1.80 1.75 3.35
CA ASN A 81 -1.26 2.97 3.95
C ASN A 81 -0.28 2.60 5.05
N LEU A 82 0.98 2.97 4.88
CA LEU A 82 2.05 2.67 5.84
C LEU A 82 1.86 3.42 7.17
N ASP A 83 1.19 4.58 7.17
CA ASP A 83 0.87 5.34 8.38
C ASP A 83 -0.10 4.58 9.31
N HIS A 84 -0.91 3.69 8.76
CA HIS A 84 -1.91 2.92 9.49
C HIS A 84 -1.44 1.53 9.90
N ILE A 85 -0.24 1.11 9.49
CA ILE A 85 0.32 -0.16 9.94
C ILE A 85 0.73 -0.02 11.41
N ARG A 86 0.15 -0.87 12.26
CA ARG A 86 0.55 -1.02 13.66
C ARG A 86 1.80 -1.87 13.78
N ASP A 87 1.79 -3.06 13.16
CA ASP A 87 2.90 -4.01 13.16
C ASP A 87 2.80 -4.98 11.98
N ILE A 88 3.90 -5.66 11.69
CA ILE A 88 3.95 -6.76 10.73
C ILE A 88 4.53 -7.97 11.45
N SER A 89 3.69 -8.97 11.70
CA SER A 89 4.05 -10.18 12.45
C SER A 89 3.57 -11.45 11.75
N GLY A 90 4.41 -12.50 11.77
CA GLY A 90 4.13 -13.72 11.04
C GLY A 90 3.90 -13.45 9.56
N TYR A 91 2.74 -13.82 9.06
CA TYR A 91 2.30 -13.60 7.67
C TYR A 91 1.29 -12.45 7.53
N TYR A 92 1.12 -11.64 8.58
CA TYR A 92 0.07 -10.63 8.66
C TYR A 92 0.64 -9.22 8.72
N VAL A 93 -0.03 -8.31 8.03
CA VAL A 93 0.07 -6.87 8.23
C VAL A 93 -1.11 -6.45 9.07
N ASN A 94 -0.86 -5.91 10.25
CA ASN A 94 -1.86 -5.52 11.23
C ASN A 94 -2.02 -4.00 11.24
N PHE A 95 -3.24 -3.53 11.15
CA PHE A 95 -3.58 -2.11 11.13
C PHE A 95 -4.02 -1.59 12.50
N ASN A 96 -3.99 -0.27 12.66
CA ASN A 96 -4.38 0.40 13.89
C ASN A 96 -5.85 0.17 14.27
N SER A 97 -6.73 -0.01 13.29
CA SER A 97 -8.15 -0.37 13.50
C SER A 97 -8.36 -1.77 14.09
N GLY A 98 -7.33 -2.59 14.10
CA GLY A 98 -7.41 -4.01 14.47
C GLY A 98 -7.64 -4.95 13.29
N GLN A 99 -7.81 -4.44 12.08
CA GLN A 99 -7.85 -5.26 10.88
C GLN A 99 -6.49 -5.89 10.60
N SER A 100 -6.49 -7.05 9.96
CA SER A 100 -5.27 -7.76 9.55
C SER A 100 -5.44 -8.35 8.16
N ILE A 101 -4.40 -8.29 7.36
CA ILE A 101 -4.35 -8.93 6.05
C ILE A 101 -3.20 -9.91 5.97
N ALA A 102 -3.48 -11.11 5.46
CA ALA A 102 -2.46 -12.10 5.16
C ALA A 102 -1.85 -11.81 3.78
N MET A 103 -0.55 -11.96 3.67
CA MET A 103 0.17 -11.78 2.41
C MET A 103 1.01 -12.99 2.06
N GLY A 104 1.16 -13.25 0.77
CA GLY A 104 2.16 -14.20 0.27
C GLY A 104 3.58 -13.75 0.62
N ARG A 105 4.50 -14.70 0.74
CA ARG A 105 5.87 -14.51 1.24
C ARG A 105 6.59 -13.31 0.59
N ASN A 106 6.59 -13.24 -0.74
CA ASN A 106 7.31 -12.18 -1.46
C ASN A 106 6.68 -10.79 -1.24
N ALA A 107 5.36 -10.71 -1.31
CA ALA A 107 4.64 -9.46 -1.03
C ALA A 107 4.90 -8.99 0.40
N LEU A 108 4.91 -9.92 1.36
CA LEU A 108 5.18 -9.60 2.76
C LEU A 108 6.61 -9.09 2.98
N LEU A 109 7.62 -9.75 2.38
CA LEU A 109 9.01 -9.31 2.47
C LEU A 109 9.19 -7.90 1.92
N ASN A 110 8.61 -7.63 0.74
CA ASN A 110 8.68 -6.30 0.13
C ASN A 110 7.94 -5.26 0.96
N THR A 111 6.81 -5.63 1.56
CA THR A 111 6.06 -4.75 2.47
C THR A 111 6.88 -4.44 3.73
N LYS A 112 7.54 -5.43 4.33
CA LYS A 112 8.44 -5.22 5.48
C LYS A 112 9.57 -4.26 5.13
N ARG A 113 10.20 -4.41 3.96
CA ARG A 113 11.24 -3.49 3.50
C ARG A 113 10.72 -2.05 3.31
N ALA A 114 9.54 -1.92 2.68
CA ALA A 114 8.92 -0.62 2.48
C ALA A 114 8.56 0.04 3.82
N TYR A 115 8.01 -0.73 4.76
CA TYR A 115 7.65 -0.25 6.09
C TYR A 115 8.88 0.13 6.93
N LYS A 116 9.97 -0.66 6.90
CA LYS A 116 11.23 -0.29 7.53
C LYS A 116 11.75 1.05 7.00
N ARG A 117 11.78 1.25 5.69
CA ARG A 117 12.19 2.53 5.08
C ARG A 117 11.31 3.69 5.51
N TYR A 118 10.00 3.45 5.61
CA TYR A 118 9.05 4.43 6.11
C TYR A 118 9.36 4.83 7.56
N LEU A 119 9.55 3.86 8.46
CA LEU A 119 9.86 4.11 9.87
C LEU A 119 11.18 4.86 10.06
N LEU A 120 12.17 4.64 9.19
CA LEU A 120 13.45 5.33 9.21
C LEU A 120 13.38 6.84 8.93
N LYS A 121 12.25 7.32 8.40
CA LYS A 121 12.03 8.76 8.20
C LYS A 121 11.80 9.51 9.51
N TYR A 122 11.65 8.81 10.63
CA TYR A 122 11.34 9.36 11.96
C TYR A 122 12.42 9.08 13.02
N PRO A 123 13.73 9.28 12.73
CA PRO A 123 14.74 9.26 13.77
C PRO A 123 14.50 10.45 14.74
N PRO A 124 14.89 10.41 16.00
CA PRO A 124 15.71 9.39 16.69
C PRO A 124 14.90 8.32 17.44
N TYR A 125 13.59 8.27 17.27
CA TYR A 125 12.70 7.42 18.08
C TYR A 125 12.62 5.96 17.60
N THR A 126 13.40 5.60 16.57
CA THR A 126 13.45 4.23 16.06
C THR A 126 14.41 3.38 16.89
N LEU A 127 13.88 2.32 17.48
CA LEU A 127 14.67 1.30 18.16
C LEU A 127 15.05 0.20 17.17
N TRP A 128 16.31 -0.18 17.17
CA TRP A 128 16.88 -1.17 16.28
C TRP A 128 17.27 -2.43 17.02
N ASP A 129 16.93 -3.58 16.48
CA ASP A 129 17.57 -4.82 16.87
C ASP A 129 18.83 -5.02 16.01
N PRO A 130 20.03 -5.09 16.59
CA PRO A 130 21.28 -5.27 15.86
C PRO A 130 21.33 -6.55 15.01
N VAL A 131 20.59 -7.59 15.40
CA VAL A 131 20.53 -8.88 14.69
C VAL A 131 19.79 -8.74 13.36
N ASP A 132 18.71 -7.96 13.32
CA ASP A 132 17.93 -7.72 12.09
C ASP A 132 18.67 -6.87 11.03
N MET A 133 19.69 -6.12 11.46
CA MET A 133 20.48 -5.28 10.55
C MET A 133 21.41 -6.13 9.67
N ALA A 134 21.98 -7.21 10.20
CA ALA A 134 22.89 -8.08 9.45
C ALA A 134 22.18 -8.78 8.28
N ASP A 135 20.95 -9.23 8.48
CA ASP A 135 20.17 -9.92 7.43
C ASP A 135 19.70 -8.95 6.33
N SER A 136 19.47 -7.69 6.66
CA SER A 136 19.04 -6.68 5.69
C SER A 136 20.16 -6.28 4.72
N ILE A 137 21.41 -6.24 5.19
CA ILE A 137 22.58 -5.90 4.36
C ILE A 137 22.91 -7.02 3.39
N VAL A 138 22.77 -8.29 3.82
CA VAL A 138 23.01 -9.46 2.98
C VAL A 138 21.98 -9.58 1.86
N ALA A 139 20.71 -9.24 2.13
CA ALA A 139 19.64 -9.30 1.14
C ALA A 139 19.78 -8.27 0.01
N GLU A 140 20.30 -7.06 0.30
CA GLU A 140 20.56 -6.04 -0.74
C GLU A 140 21.73 -6.40 -1.64
N SER A 141 22.68 -7.20 -1.16
CA SER A 141 23.85 -7.63 -1.93
C SER A 141 23.55 -8.77 -2.93
N ILE A 142 22.44 -9.49 -2.75
CA ILE A 142 22.07 -10.62 -3.59
C ILE A 142 21.15 -10.22 -4.77
N GLU A 143 20.47 -9.06 -4.68
CA GLU A 143 19.54 -8.63 -5.73
C GLU A 143 20.21 -7.94 -6.94
N SER A 144 21.51 -7.72 -6.94
CA SER A 144 22.22 -7.13 -8.08
C SER A 144 22.68 -8.14 -9.15
N GLU A 145 22.45 -9.45 -8.97
CA GLU A 145 22.98 -10.48 -9.89
C GLU A 145 21.95 -11.40 -10.58
N ASN A 146 20.63 -11.20 -10.41
CA ASN A 146 19.63 -12.06 -11.06
C ASN A 146 18.49 -11.30 -11.72
N ASP A 147 18.80 -10.51 -12.73
CA ASP A 147 17.88 -10.12 -13.78
C ASP A 147 18.22 -10.91 -15.04
N ASP A 148 17.79 -12.16 -15.13
CA ASP A 148 17.59 -12.89 -16.37
C ASP A 148 17.16 -14.34 -16.05
N HIS A 149 15.88 -14.60 -15.89
CA HIS A 149 15.25 -15.83 -16.38
C HIS A 149 13.72 -15.74 -16.39
N GLU A 150 13.18 -15.66 -17.57
CA GLU A 150 11.78 -15.97 -17.86
C GLU A 150 11.51 -17.45 -17.57
N GLY A 151 10.46 -17.72 -16.86
CA GLY A 151 9.96 -19.07 -16.68
C GLY A 151 8.57 -19.05 -16.09
N GLY A 152 7.59 -19.26 -16.96
CA GLY A 152 6.18 -19.23 -16.67
C GLY A 152 5.73 -20.21 -15.59
N GLY A 153 4.58 -19.90 -15.04
CA GLY A 153 3.73 -20.90 -14.45
C GLY A 153 3.23 -20.60 -13.04
N ASN A 154 1.93 -20.48 -13.02
CA ASN A 154 1.02 -20.60 -11.89
C ASN A 154 0.77 -19.37 -11.02
N SER A 155 -0.24 -18.67 -11.49
CA SER A 155 -1.19 -17.91 -10.73
C SER A 155 -1.75 -18.72 -9.54
N ALA A 156 -1.08 -18.64 -8.41
CA ALA A 156 -1.75 -18.87 -7.15
C ALA A 156 -2.27 -17.49 -6.72
N ALA A 157 -3.55 -17.27 -6.95
CA ALA A 157 -4.27 -16.16 -6.35
C ALA A 157 -4.06 -16.22 -4.84
N ALA A 158 -3.22 -15.35 -4.31
CA ALA A 158 -3.17 -15.11 -2.88
C ALA A 158 -4.49 -14.44 -2.51
N ALA A 159 -5.48 -15.24 -2.15
CA ALA A 159 -6.68 -14.77 -1.53
C ALA A 159 -6.28 -14.06 -0.23
N ALA A 160 -6.41 -12.75 -0.20
CA ALA A 160 -6.33 -11.99 1.03
C ALA A 160 -7.55 -12.41 1.87
N MET A 161 -7.35 -13.36 2.78
CA MET A 161 -8.39 -13.70 3.76
C MET A 161 -8.43 -12.57 4.77
N ARG A 162 -9.48 -11.76 4.70
CA ARG A 162 -9.87 -10.87 5.78
C ARG A 162 -10.31 -11.72 6.96
N THR A 163 -9.54 -11.72 8.03
CA THR A 163 -9.99 -12.29 9.29
C THR A 163 -10.50 -11.14 10.15
N TYR A 164 -11.81 -10.99 10.23
CA TYR A 164 -12.43 -10.10 11.21
C TYR A 164 -12.31 -10.76 12.58
N ALA A 165 -11.55 -10.19 13.48
CA ALA A 165 -11.64 -10.55 14.88
C ALA A 165 -12.90 -9.91 15.45
N ASN A 166 -13.94 -10.71 15.65
CA ASN A 166 -15.07 -10.33 16.47
C ASN A 166 -14.62 -10.27 17.93
N VAL A 167 -14.76 -9.10 18.52
CA VAL A 167 -14.86 -8.91 19.97
C VAL A 167 -16.28 -8.44 20.28
#